data_9f00e0574214df1e6992393a6128451e
#
_entry.id   9f00e0574214df1e6992393a6128451e
#
_cell.length_a   1.000
_cell.length_b   1.000
_cell.length_c   1.000
_cell.angle_alpha   90.00
_cell.angle_beta   90.00
_cell.angle_gamma   90.00
#
_symmetry.space_group_name_H-M   'P 1'
#
loop_
_entity.id
_entity.type
_entity.pdbx_description
1 polymer ?
#
loop_
_entity_poly.entity_id
_entity_poly.type
_entity_poly.pdbx_seq_one_letter_code
_entity_poly.pdbx_strand_id
1 'polypeptide(L)'
;MTLQELHIVSNSTSFRRAVLLFVVAAFFCLAPQRTFAAADSASCSDNPDVRLLDFWLGDWIVTYPGASGGGAGKVSLALDKCLVIESWESGTGLQGENVFAYNSEDKNWQGLYADNHGRVHVFTGKVTPGAAEFRGPSRGPGGKPVLNRIKLVRLSHDKVEQSWEKSADNGKTWTTEFRGEYTRKHP
;
A
#
# COMPACT_ATOMS: atom_id res chain seq x y z
N MET A 1 -10.60 46.78 -65.47
CA MET A 1 -11.87 47.12 -66.21
C MET A 1 -12.94 46.79 -65.17
N THR A 2 -13.53 47.68 -64.63
CA THR A 2 -14.41 48.83 -64.55
C THR A 2 -15.15 48.69 -63.25
N LEU A 3 -14.97 49.51 -62.28
CA LEU A 3 -15.62 50.74 -61.83
C LEU A 3 -17.16 50.79 -62.01
N GLN A 4 -17.89 50.96 -60.94
CA GLN A 4 -18.97 51.95 -60.73
C GLN A 4 -19.59 51.67 -59.37
N GLU A 5 -19.34 52.50 -58.40
CA GLU A 5 -19.90 53.79 -57.97
C GLU A 5 -21.38 53.77 -57.57
N LEU A 6 -21.50 54.13 -56.33
CA LEU A 6 -22.36 55.10 -55.66
C LEU A 6 -23.88 54.97 -55.78
N HIS A 7 -24.53 54.93 -54.63
CA HIS A 7 -25.48 56.01 -54.28
C HIS A 7 -25.76 56.06 -52.75
N ILE A 8 -25.39 57.18 -52.18
CA ILE A 8 -25.80 57.65 -50.84
C ILE A 8 -27.20 58.13 -50.92
N VAL A 9 -28.09 57.72 -50.02
CA VAL A 9 -29.25 58.50 -49.62
C VAL A 9 -29.32 58.58 -48.11
N SER A 10 -28.96 59.76 -47.64
CA SER A 10 -29.24 60.27 -46.32
C SER A 10 -30.76 60.43 -46.11
N ASN A 11 -31.29 59.96 -45.03
CA ASN A 11 -32.46 60.60 -44.44
C ASN A 11 -32.37 60.56 -42.90
N SER A 12 -32.10 61.76 -42.39
CA SER A 12 -32.20 62.08 -40.99
C SER A 12 -33.69 62.18 -40.60
N THR A 13 -34.06 61.50 -39.55
CA THR A 13 -35.09 62.03 -38.65
C THR A 13 -34.79 61.64 -37.24
N SER A 14 -34.63 62.72 -36.51
CA SER A 14 -34.62 62.79 -35.02
C SER A 14 -35.71 61.94 -34.41
N PHE A 15 -35.47 61.31 -33.31
CA PHE A 15 -36.10 61.72 -32.03
C PHE A 15 -36.12 60.59 -30.99
N ARG A 16 -35.76 61.03 -29.85
CA ARG A 16 -36.12 60.54 -28.52
C ARG A 16 -35.18 59.51 -27.87
N ARG A 17 -34.36 60.12 -27.01
CA ARG A 17 -33.74 59.49 -25.88
C ARG A 17 -34.74 58.76 -25.03
N ALA A 18 -34.73 57.48 -25.06
CA ALA A 18 -35.25 56.64 -24.01
C ALA A 18 -34.04 56.02 -23.28
N VAL A 19 -33.70 56.66 -22.15
CA VAL A 19 -32.74 56.11 -21.17
C VAL A 19 -33.43 54.93 -20.50
N LEU A 20 -33.22 53.71 -21.00
CA LEU A 20 -33.64 52.51 -20.31
C LEU A 20 -32.54 52.17 -19.30
N LEU A 21 -32.78 52.53 -18.04
CA LEU A 21 -32.03 52.07 -16.89
C LEU A 21 -32.27 50.56 -16.74
N PHE A 22 -31.32 49.75 -17.24
CA PHE A 22 -31.25 48.36 -16.86
C PHE A 22 -30.67 48.26 -15.45
N VAL A 23 -31.57 48.16 -14.47
CA VAL A 23 -31.22 47.71 -13.13
C VAL A 23 -30.94 46.23 -13.22
N VAL A 24 -29.67 45.88 -13.42
CA VAL A 24 -29.21 44.47 -13.28
C VAL A 24 -29.23 44.17 -11.78
N ALA A 25 -30.32 43.59 -11.31
CA ALA A 25 -30.39 43.00 -10.00
C ALA A 25 -29.45 41.77 -10.00
N ALA A 26 -28.25 41.97 -9.54
CA ALA A 26 -27.33 40.85 -9.25
C ALA A 26 -27.90 40.06 -8.06
N PHE A 27 -28.72 39.07 -8.38
CA PHE A 27 -29.04 38.01 -7.38
C PHE A 27 -27.79 37.23 -7.11
N PHE A 28 -27.06 37.64 -6.11
CA PHE A 28 -26.03 36.81 -5.48
C PHE A 28 -26.74 35.58 -4.90
N CYS A 29 -26.76 34.49 -5.64
CA CYS A 29 -27.13 33.18 -5.14
C CYS A 29 -26.09 32.83 -4.08
N LEU A 30 -26.36 33.11 -2.81
CA LEU A 30 -25.66 32.53 -1.66
C LEU A 30 -25.99 31.04 -1.62
N ALA A 31 -25.35 30.27 -2.49
CA ALA A 31 -25.34 28.84 -2.33
C ALA A 31 -24.59 28.54 -1.02
N PRO A 32 -25.19 27.77 -0.09
CA PRO A 32 -24.49 27.38 1.10
C PRO A 32 -23.25 26.59 0.65
N GLN A 33 -22.07 27.16 0.86
CA GLN A 33 -20.83 26.40 0.70
C GLN A 33 -20.85 25.31 1.76
N ARG A 34 -21.19 24.10 1.36
CA ARG A 34 -20.95 22.92 2.18
C ARG A 34 -19.43 22.80 2.27
N THR A 35 -18.87 23.34 3.30
CA THR A 35 -17.54 22.95 3.75
C THR A 35 -17.65 21.47 4.08
N PHE A 36 -17.16 20.62 3.17
CA PHE A 36 -16.80 19.27 3.56
C PHE A 36 -15.70 19.46 4.61
N ALA A 37 -16.07 19.37 5.88
CA ALA A 37 -15.09 19.14 6.91
C ALA A 37 -14.38 17.85 6.45
N ALA A 38 -13.09 17.96 6.10
CA ALA A 38 -12.25 16.80 5.98
C ALA A 38 -12.42 16.09 7.33
N ALA A 39 -13.06 14.92 7.31
CA ALA A 39 -13.05 14.07 8.49
C ALA A 39 -11.56 13.91 8.81
N ASP A 40 -11.17 14.36 9.98
CA ASP A 40 -9.83 14.16 10.53
C ASP A 40 -9.69 12.65 10.63
N SER A 41 -9.22 12.02 9.55
CA SER A 41 -8.98 10.59 9.54
C SER A 41 -7.79 10.40 10.44
N ALA A 42 -8.03 9.88 11.64
CA ALA A 42 -6.96 9.51 12.56
C ALA A 42 -5.88 8.75 11.77
N SER A 43 -4.63 9.16 11.95
CA SER A 43 -3.52 8.51 11.26
C SER A 43 -3.53 7.02 11.64
N CYS A 44 -3.26 6.14 10.69
CA CYS A 44 -3.15 4.71 10.98
C CYS A 44 -2.06 4.46 12.04
N SER A 45 -1.05 5.33 12.12
CA SER A 45 0.05 5.23 13.09
C SER A 45 -0.41 5.37 14.56
N ASP A 46 -1.58 5.96 14.80
CA ASP A 46 -2.15 6.12 16.13
C ASP A 46 -2.86 4.83 16.61
N ASN A 47 -3.09 3.89 15.72
CA ASN A 47 -3.65 2.59 16.06
C ASN A 47 -2.54 1.66 16.60
N PRO A 48 -2.62 1.20 17.87
CA PRO A 48 -1.60 0.34 18.45
C PRO A 48 -1.44 -1.00 17.72
N ASP A 49 -2.48 -1.50 17.05
CA ASP A 49 -2.40 -2.74 16.29
C ASP A 49 -1.41 -2.63 15.11
N VAL A 50 -1.26 -1.44 14.54
CA VAL A 50 -0.30 -1.17 13.44
C VAL A 50 1.15 -1.27 13.91
N ARG A 51 1.42 -1.16 15.23
CA ARG A 51 2.77 -1.24 15.82
C ARG A 51 3.17 -2.66 16.25
N LEU A 52 2.28 -3.63 16.13
CA LEU A 52 2.54 -5.00 16.59
C LEU A 52 3.67 -5.69 15.83
N LEU A 53 3.98 -5.30 14.58
CA LEU A 53 5.12 -5.80 13.80
C LEU A 53 6.44 -5.07 14.08
N ASP A 54 6.47 -4.03 14.88
CA ASP A 54 7.66 -3.21 15.13
C ASP A 54 8.82 -4.00 15.74
N PHE A 55 8.56 -5.15 16.33
CA PHE A 55 9.61 -6.04 16.83
C PHE A 55 10.56 -6.56 15.73
N TRP A 56 10.11 -6.51 14.47
CA TRP A 56 10.85 -6.99 13.31
C TRP A 56 11.59 -5.87 12.56
N LEU A 57 11.39 -4.60 12.91
CA LEU A 57 12.08 -3.47 12.27
C LEU A 57 13.60 -3.55 12.46
N GLY A 58 14.37 -3.20 11.43
CA GLY A 58 15.82 -3.07 11.48
C GLY A 58 16.56 -3.77 10.35
N ASP A 59 17.86 -3.83 10.46
CA ASP A 59 18.77 -4.53 9.53
C ASP A 59 19.17 -5.87 10.13
N TRP A 60 19.12 -6.92 9.29
CA TRP A 60 19.27 -8.30 9.75
C TRP A 60 20.29 -9.09 8.93
N ILE A 61 21.06 -9.94 9.60
CA ILE A 61 21.74 -11.07 9.00
C ILE A 61 20.80 -12.28 9.13
N VAL A 62 20.60 -13.01 8.06
CA VAL A 62 19.68 -14.15 8.06
C VAL A 62 20.46 -15.42 7.81
N THR A 63 20.34 -16.38 8.71
CA THR A 63 20.93 -17.71 8.58
C THR A 63 19.82 -18.75 8.38
N TYR A 64 20.02 -19.69 7.45
CA TYR A 64 19.07 -20.77 7.19
C TYR A 64 19.78 -22.04 6.69
N PRO A 65 19.23 -23.24 6.94
CA PRO A 65 19.86 -24.51 6.54
C PRO A 65 20.06 -24.57 5.02
N GLY A 66 21.22 -25.12 4.61
CA GLY A 66 21.52 -25.35 3.21
C GLY A 66 22.09 -24.16 2.45
N ALA A 67 22.23 -22.98 3.07
CA ALA A 67 22.84 -21.82 2.45
C ALA A 67 24.25 -21.58 2.98
N SER A 68 25.24 -21.76 2.12
CA SER A 68 26.57 -21.19 2.35
C SER A 68 26.49 -19.69 2.09
N GLY A 69 26.50 -18.85 3.14
CA GLY A 69 26.49 -17.41 3.02
C GLY A 69 25.25 -16.70 3.57
N GLY A 70 24.19 -17.43 3.92
CA GLY A 70 23.00 -16.83 4.53
C GLY A 70 22.27 -15.84 3.60
N GLY A 71 21.74 -14.78 4.21
CA GLY A 71 21.04 -13.70 3.51
C GLY A 71 21.05 -12.43 4.34
N ALA A 72 20.44 -11.38 3.80
CA ALA A 72 20.23 -10.13 4.47
C ALA A 72 18.75 -9.71 4.37
N GLY A 73 18.24 -9.12 5.43
CA GLY A 73 16.93 -8.51 5.47
C GLY A 73 17.02 -7.08 5.96
N LYS A 74 16.23 -6.18 5.39
CA LYS A 74 16.02 -4.84 5.93
C LYS A 74 14.52 -4.62 6.08
N VAL A 75 14.10 -4.36 7.30
CA VAL A 75 12.68 -4.11 7.62
C VAL A 75 12.50 -2.66 8.04
N SER A 76 11.66 -1.93 7.34
CA SER A 76 11.45 -0.50 7.53
C SER A 76 9.97 -0.14 7.47
N LEU A 77 9.68 1.09 7.91
CA LEU A 77 8.34 1.68 7.85
C LEU A 77 8.22 2.64 6.67
N ALA A 78 7.05 2.69 6.04
CA ALA A 78 6.67 3.64 5.02
C ALA A 78 5.25 4.18 5.29
N LEU A 79 4.80 5.15 4.48
CA LEU A 79 3.46 5.75 4.55
C LEU A 79 3.09 6.19 5.97
N ASP A 80 3.89 7.12 6.54
CA ASP A 80 3.71 7.61 7.90
C ASP A 80 3.61 6.50 8.96
N LYS A 81 4.43 5.45 8.78
CA LYS A 81 4.51 4.25 9.63
C LYS A 81 3.32 3.29 9.50
N CYS A 82 2.49 3.44 8.46
CA CYS A 82 1.33 2.57 8.22
C CYS A 82 1.66 1.29 7.45
N LEU A 83 2.86 1.23 6.89
CA LEU A 83 3.31 0.12 6.08
C LEU A 83 4.63 -0.42 6.62
N VAL A 84 4.74 -1.73 6.74
CA VAL A 84 5.99 -2.44 7.04
C VAL A 84 6.49 -3.08 5.76
N ILE A 85 7.74 -2.81 5.39
CA ILE A 85 8.38 -3.35 4.20
C ILE A 85 9.62 -4.11 4.63
N GLU A 86 9.74 -5.37 4.22
CA GLU A 86 10.98 -6.13 4.26
C GLU A 86 11.57 -6.21 2.85
N SER A 87 12.81 -5.76 2.67
CA SER A 87 13.65 -6.08 1.52
C SER A 87 14.56 -7.23 1.91
N TRP A 88 14.45 -8.32 1.19
CA TRP A 88 15.18 -9.57 1.46
C TRP A 88 16.13 -9.92 0.32
N GLU A 89 17.32 -10.37 0.65
CA GLU A 89 18.29 -10.89 -0.30
C GLU A 89 18.93 -12.17 0.24
N SER A 90 18.93 -13.23 -0.54
CA SER A 90 19.64 -14.48 -0.25
C SER A 90 21.09 -14.39 -0.67
N GLY A 91 21.96 -15.19 -0.06
CA GLY A 91 23.36 -15.34 -0.49
C GLY A 91 23.54 -15.92 -1.90
N THR A 92 22.45 -16.33 -2.57
CA THR A 92 22.44 -16.89 -3.94
C THR A 92 21.79 -15.96 -4.98
N GLY A 93 21.45 -14.71 -4.61
CA GLY A 93 20.91 -13.69 -5.52
C GLY A 93 19.39 -13.71 -5.69
N LEU A 94 18.65 -14.52 -4.91
CA LEU A 94 17.20 -14.35 -4.79
C LEU A 94 16.93 -13.05 -4.02
N GLN A 95 16.16 -12.15 -4.62
CA GLN A 95 15.71 -10.92 -3.99
C GLN A 95 14.18 -10.91 -3.93
N GLY A 96 13.64 -10.47 -2.82
CA GLY A 96 12.20 -10.37 -2.62
C GLY A 96 11.81 -9.21 -1.70
N GLU A 97 10.57 -8.80 -1.85
CA GLU A 97 9.94 -7.79 -1.00
C GLU A 97 8.72 -8.40 -0.32
N ASN A 98 8.61 -8.18 0.98
CA ASN A 98 7.37 -8.37 1.73
C ASN A 98 6.81 -7.01 2.12
N VAL A 99 5.54 -6.82 1.89
CA VAL A 99 4.81 -5.59 2.27
C VAL A 99 3.64 -5.99 3.16
N PHE A 100 3.56 -5.40 4.35
CA PHE A 100 2.49 -5.69 5.31
C PHE A 100 1.81 -4.40 5.76
N ALA A 101 0.48 -4.42 5.79
CA ALA A 101 -0.35 -3.35 6.30
C ALA A 101 -1.49 -3.88 7.17
N TYR A 102 -1.87 -3.14 8.19
CA TYR A 102 -3.06 -3.40 8.97
C TYR A 102 -4.28 -2.76 8.29
N ASN A 103 -5.26 -3.57 7.93
CA ASN A 103 -6.54 -3.10 7.42
C ASN A 103 -7.45 -2.78 8.60
N SER A 104 -7.73 -1.51 8.82
CA SER A 104 -8.57 -1.04 9.93
C SER A 104 -10.05 -1.37 9.75
N GLU A 105 -10.51 -1.56 8.51
CA GLU A 105 -11.89 -1.93 8.21
C GLU A 105 -12.15 -3.39 8.58
N ASP A 106 -11.28 -4.29 8.14
CA ASP A 106 -11.39 -5.73 8.38
C ASP A 106 -10.76 -6.17 9.70
N LYS A 107 -10.03 -5.27 10.37
CA LYS A 107 -9.30 -5.54 11.63
C LYS A 107 -8.35 -6.73 11.51
N ASN A 108 -7.64 -6.80 10.38
CA ASN A 108 -6.65 -7.83 10.11
C ASN A 108 -5.42 -7.26 9.40
N TRP A 109 -4.36 -8.02 9.39
CA TRP A 109 -3.17 -7.72 8.62
C TRP A 109 -3.26 -8.32 7.23
N GLN A 110 -2.80 -7.58 6.23
CA GLN A 110 -2.64 -8.04 4.86
C GLN A 110 -1.17 -7.96 4.47
N GLY A 111 -0.74 -8.90 3.63
CA GLY A 111 0.62 -8.98 3.15
C GLY A 111 0.71 -9.32 1.68
N LEU A 112 1.76 -8.86 1.04
CA LEU A 112 2.15 -9.22 -0.31
C LEU A 112 3.64 -9.54 -0.31
N TYR A 113 4.00 -10.68 -0.89
CA TYR A 113 5.37 -11.04 -1.24
C TYR A 113 5.53 -11.03 -2.76
N ALA A 114 6.63 -10.46 -3.25
CA ALA A 114 7.05 -10.57 -4.63
C ALA A 114 8.57 -10.77 -4.69
N ASP A 115 9.06 -11.46 -5.73
CA ASP A 115 10.49 -11.70 -5.91
C ASP A 115 10.98 -11.55 -7.36
N ASN A 116 12.29 -11.51 -7.52
CA ASN A 116 12.94 -11.36 -8.82
C ASN A 116 12.81 -12.57 -9.76
N HIS A 117 12.12 -13.65 -9.33
CA HIS A 117 11.71 -14.78 -10.19
C HIS A 117 10.24 -14.65 -10.62
N GLY A 118 9.57 -13.52 -10.30
CA GLY A 118 8.18 -13.27 -10.67
C GLY A 118 7.15 -14.01 -9.83
N ARG A 119 7.53 -14.55 -8.66
CA ARG A 119 6.57 -15.14 -7.74
C ARG A 119 5.88 -14.03 -6.96
N VAL A 120 4.56 -14.15 -6.85
CA VAL A 120 3.73 -13.23 -6.07
C VAL A 120 2.80 -14.03 -5.17
N HIS A 121 2.73 -13.67 -3.90
CA HIS A 121 1.83 -14.26 -2.92
C HIS A 121 1.11 -13.18 -2.14
N VAL A 122 -0.19 -13.34 -1.95
CA VAL A 122 -1.01 -12.46 -1.13
C VAL A 122 -1.42 -13.20 0.14
N PHE A 123 -1.38 -12.51 1.27
CA PHE A 123 -1.61 -13.08 2.58
C PHE A 123 -2.62 -12.25 3.37
N THR A 124 -3.32 -12.94 4.26
CA THR A 124 -4.08 -12.33 5.35
C THR A 124 -3.63 -12.96 6.65
N GLY A 125 -3.53 -12.18 7.71
CA GLY A 125 -2.96 -12.70 8.94
C GLY A 125 -3.34 -11.96 10.21
N LYS A 126 -2.76 -12.45 11.29
CA LYS A 126 -2.86 -11.86 12.62
C LYS A 126 -1.48 -11.63 13.19
N VAL A 127 -1.33 -10.52 13.89
CA VAL A 127 -0.13 -10.17 14.63
C VAL A 127 -0.48 -10.00 16.09
N THR A 128 0.36 -10.52 16.94
CA THR A 128 0.29 -10.39 18.40
C THR A 128 1.65 -9.87 18.91
N PRO A 129 1.75 -9.42 20.15
CA PRO A 129 3.04 -8.97 20.67
C PRO A 129 4.16 -10.01 20.51
N GLY A 130 5.08 -9.80 19.56
CA GLY A 130 6.21 -10.67 19.29
C GLY A 130 5.96 -11.87 18.38
N ALA A 131 4.79 -12.02 17.80
CA ALA A 131 4.49 -13.09 16.84
C ALA A 131 3.53 -12.65 15.76
N ALA A 132 3.70 -13.20 14.54
CA ALA A 132 2.79 -13.01 13.44
C ALA A 132 2.55 -14.33 12.70
N GLU A 133 1.35 -14.51 12.17
CA GLU A 133 1.01 -15.59 11.26
C GLU A 133 0.18 -15.05 10.10
N PHE A 134 0.65 -15.32 8.89
CA PHE A 134 0.01 -14.93 7.64
C PHE A 134 -0.28 -16.17 6.80
N ARG A 135 -1.46 -16.23 6.19
CA ARG A 135 -1.85 -17.33 5.30
C ARG A 135 -2.34 -16.79 3.97
N GLY A 136 -2.07 -17.53 2.90
CA GLY A 136 -2.53 -17.17 1.58
C GLY A 136 -2.56 -18.35 0.62
N PRO A 137 -3.51 -18.36 -0.33
CA PRO A 137 -3.60 -19.41 -1.33
C PRO A 137 -2.49 -19.27 -2.38
N SER A 138 -2.06 -20.37 -2.95
CA SER A 138 -1.21 -20.41 -4.14
C SER A 138 -1.47 -21.67 -4.95
N ARG A 139 -0.65 -21.89 -5.96
CA ARG A 139 -0.70 -23.11 -6.78
C ARG A 139 0.63 -23.85 -6.71
N GLY A 140 0.56 -25.12 -6.43
CA GLY A 140 1.68 -26.04 -6.48
C GLY A 140 1.86 -26.68 -7.86
N PRO A 141 2.70 -27.73 -7.94
CA PRO A 141 2.91 -28.48 -9.16
C PRO A 141 1.59 -28.98 -9.79
N GLY A 142 1.50 -28.84 -11.11
CA GLY A 142 0.29 -29.20 -11.85
C GLY A 142 -0.93 -28.31 -11.55
N GLY A 143 -0.73 -27.09 -11.01
CA GLY A 143 -1.79 -26.12 -10.73
C GLY A 143 -2.66 -26.47 -9.51
N LYS A 144 -2.29 -27.46 -8.72
CA LYS A 144 -3.04 -27.90 -7.55
C LYS A 144 -3.09 -26.78 -6.48
N PRO A 145 -4.23 -26.58 -5.79
CA PRO A 145 -4.31 -25.63 -4.69
C PRO A 145 -3.30 -25.95 -3.58
N VAL A 146 -2.64 -24.92 -3.10
CA VAL A 146 -1.71 -24.98 -1.95
C VAL A 146 -2.01 -23.78 -1.06
N LEU A 147 -1.97 -24.00 0.25
CA LEU A 147 -2.03 -22.94 1.22
C LEU A 147 -0.61 -22.63 1.73
N ASN A 148 -0.19 -21.39 1.65
CA ASN A 148 1.04 -20.93 2.26
C ASN A 148 0.80 -20.35 3.66
N ARG A 149 1.81 -20.47 4.52
CA ARG A 149 1.84 -19.83 5.83
C ARG A 149 3.22 -19.24 6.10
N ILE A 150 3.25 -17.96 6.44
CA ILE A 150 4.45 -17.29 6.98
C ILE A 150 4.22 -17.11 8.47
N LYS A 151 5.22 -17.46 9.27
CA LYS A 151 5.26 -17.15 10.71
C LYS A 151 6.50 -16.34 11.03
N LEU A 152 6.32 -15.34 11.89
CA LEU A 152 7.40 -14.57 12.51
C LEU A 152 7.27 -14.75 14.01
N VAL A 153 8.38 -15.07 14.67
CA VAL A 153 8.43 -15.22 16.13
C VAL A 153 9.64 -14.48 16.66
N ARG A 154 9.42 -13.51 17.54
CA ARG A 154 10.50 -12.85 18.25
C ARG A 154 11.09 -13.79 19.31
N LEU A 155 12.32 -14.22 19.11
CA LEU A 155 13.06 -15.06 20.06
C LEU A 155 13.73 -14.24 21.17
N SER A 156 14.21 -13.02 20.81
CA SER A 156 14.77 -12.05 21.74
C SER A 156 14.64 -10.63 21.16
N HIS A 157 15.24 -9.63 21.81
CA HIS A 157 15.34 -8.28 21.25
C HIS A 157 16.07 -8.28 19.88
N ASP A 158 17.09 -9.12 19.73
CA ASP A 158 17.99 -9.13 18.58
C ASP A 158 17.82 -10.38 17.70
N LYS A 159 16.77 -11.17 17.93
CA LYS A 159 16.50 -12.39 17.18
C LYS A 159 15.04 -12.57 16.84
N VAL A 160 14.78 -12.84 15.57
CA VAL A 160 13.47 -13.22 15.05
C VAL A 160 13.61 -14.50 14.22
N GLU A 161 12.74 -15.46 14.37
CA GLU A 161 12.60 -16.60 13.47
C GLU A 161 11.50 -16.34 12.48
N GLN A 162 11.77 -16.56 11.19
CA GLN A 162 10.76 -16.62 10.12
C GLN A 162 10.68 -18.03 9.57
N SER A 163 9.47 -18.54 9.40
CA SER A 163 9.24 -19.76 8.62
C SER A 163 8.23 -19.53 7.52
N TRP A 164 8.46 -20.18 6.38
CA TRP A 164 7.50 -20.30 5.29
C TRP A 164 7.15 -21.77 5.10
N GLU A 165 5.88 -22.08 5.18
CA GLU A 165 5.37 -23.43 5.14
C GLU A 165 4.28 -23.55 4.09
N LYS A 166 4.11 -24.74 3.52
CA LYS A 166 3.06 -25.09 2.56
C LYS A 166 2.22 -26.25 3.04
N SER A 167 0.95 -26.20 2.72
CA SER A 167 0.00 -27.27 2.96
C SER A 167 -0.74 -27.61 1.66
N ALA A 168 -0.78 -28.89 1.29
CA ALA A 168 -1.55 -29.41 0.16
C ALA A 168 -2.92 -29.96 0.57
N ASP A 169 -3.25 -29.94 1.87
CA ASP A 169 -4.43 -30.54 2.48
C ASP A 169 -5.27 -29.52 3.29
N ASN A 170 -5.23 -28.26 2.81
CA ASN A 170 -5.97 -27.15 3.41
C ASN A 170 -5.61 -26.88 4.90
N GLY A 171 -4.31 -26.97 5.22
CA GLY A 171 -3.79 -26.60 6.54
C GLY A 171 -3.82 -27.71 7.59
N LYS A 172 -4.11 -28.94 7.22
CA LYS A 172 -4.06 -30.09 8.14
C LYS A 172 -2.62 -30.50 8.45
N THR A 173 -1.78 -30.56 7.40
CA THR A 173 -0.33 -30.81 7.52
C THR A 173 0.45 -29.71 6.84
N TRP A 174 1.69 -29.48 7.29
CA TRP A 174 2.55 -28.42 6.79
C TRP A 174 3.94 -28.93 6.52
N THR A 175 4.51 -28.51 5.38
CA THR A 175 5.90 -28.76 5.00
C THR A 175 6.64 -27.43 5.02
N THR A 176 7.78 -27.38 5.70
CA THR A 176 8.63 -26.19 5.75
C THR A 176 9.37 -26.03 4.43
N GLU A 177 9.21 -24.88 3.77
CA GLU A 177 9.94 -24.50 2.56
C GLU A 177 11.15 -23.63 2.90
N PHE A 178 11.01 -22.80 3.95
CA PHE A 178 12.04 -21.92 4.44
C PHE A 178 11.92 -21.77 5.96
N ARG A 179 13.06 -21.73 6.63
CA ARG A 179 13.16 -21.36 8.04
C ARG A 179 14.47 -20.63 8.24
N GLY A 180 14.40 -19.36 8.60
CA GLY A 180 15.55 -18.50 8.82
C GLY A 180 15.54 -17.87 10.21
N GLU A 181 16.73 -17.78 10.82
CA GLU A 181 16.97 -16.97 12.01
C GLU A 181 17.55 -15.63 11.57
N TYR A 182 16.86 -14.57 11.92
CA TYR A 182 17.23 -13.17 11.72
C TYR A 182 17.97 -12.71 12.96
N THR A 183 19.23 -12.37 12.82
CA THR A 183 20.04 -11.74 13.89
C THR A 183 20.27 -10.28 13.54
N ARG A 184 19.96 -9.37 14.46
CA ARG A 184 20.04 -7.93 14.24
C ARG A 184 21.49 -7.50 13.98
N LYS A 185 21.69 -6.69 12.94
CA LYS A 185 22.97 -5.99 12.74
C LYS A 185 23.05 -4.85 13.75
N HIS A 186 24.09 -4.86 14.54
CA HIS A 186 24.47 -3.70 15.35
C HIS A 186 25.40 -2.80 14.53
N PRO A 187 25.30 -1.45 14.71
CA PRO A 187 26.19 -0.50 14.02
C PRO A 187 27.65 -0.70 14.42
#